data_1e4b9db00bba3388c54fd54ab22a501c
#
_entry.id   1e4b9db00bba3388c54fd54ab22a501c
#
_cell.length_a   1.000
_cell.length_b   1.000
_cell.length_c   1.000
_cell.angle_alpha   90.00
_cell.angle_beta   90.00
_cell.angle_gamma   90.00
#
_symmetry.space_group_name_H-M   'P 1'
#
loop_
_entity.id
_entity.type
_entity.pdbx_description
1 polymer ?
#
loop_
_entity_poly.entity_id
_entity_poly.type
_entity_poly.pdbx_seq_one_letter_code
_entity_poly.pdbx_strand_id
1 'polypeptide(L)'
;MLGGEECEPHSQPWQVALFERGRFNCGASLISAHWVLSAAHCQTRFLRVRLGEHNLRKRDGPEQLRTVARIIPHPRYEARSHRHDVMLLRLTRPARLSRQVRPVALPTRCPQPGEACVVSGWGLVSDDKPGTKGSPKSQVSLPDTLHCANISVIPATSCNEDYPGRVMASMVCAGVEGGGADSCEGDSGGPLVCGGVLQGIVSWGDVPCDTTTKPGVYTKVCSYLEWIKETMKRN
;
A
#
# COMPACT_ATOMS: atom_id res chain seq x y z
N MET A 1 0.99 -8.67 -5.25
CA MET A 1 2.05 -7.94 -5.99
C MET A 1 2.45 -8.75 -7.20
N LEU A 2 2.09 -8.29 -8.38
CA LEU A 2 2.43 -8.96 -9.64
C LEU A 2 3.69 -8.35 -10.24
N GLY A 3 4.52 -9.21 -10.87
CA GLY A 3 5.77 -8.78 -11.52
C GLY A 3 6.83 -8.25 -10.57
N GLY A 4 6.65 -8.44 -9.28
CA GLY A 4 7.61 -8.07 -8.26
C GLY A 4 8.43 -9.27 -7.79
N GLU A 5 9.19 -9.05 -6.76
CA GLU A 5 10.04 -10.04 -6.10
C GLU A 5 9.83 -9.97 -4.59
N GLU A 6 10.22 -11.03 -3.88
CA GLU A 6 10.32 -10.94 -2.43
C GLU A 6 11.25 -9.78 -2.07
N CYS A 7 10.78 -8.87 -1.18
CA CYS A 7 11.63 -7.79 -0.70
C CYS A 7 12.81 -8.37 0.08
N GLU A 8 13.95 -7.70 0.05
CA GLU A 8 14.99 -7.93 1.07
C GLU A 8 14.32 -7.77 2.43
N PRO A 9 14.46 -8.75 3.36
CA PRO A 9 13.82 -8.65 4.67
C PRO A 9 14.12 -7.33 5.37
N HIS A 10 13.07 -6.67 5.83
CA HIS A 10 13.13 -5.38 6.54
C HIS A 10 13.68 -4.20 5.72
N SER A 11 13.71 -4.33 4.39
CA SER A 11 14.09 -3.22 3.49
C SER A 11 13.02 -2.13 3.41
N GLN A 12 11.79 -2.44 3.83
CA GLN A 12 10.68 -1.52 3.92
C GLN A 12 10.24 -1.39 5.39
N PRO A 13 11.04 -0.73 6.24
CA PRO A 13 10.82 -0.78 7.69
C PRO A 13 9.57 -0.03 8.17
N TRP A 14 8.94 0.74 7.31
CA TRP A 14 7.65 1.39 7.54
C TRP A 14 6.45 0.52 7.19
N GLN A 15 6.67 -0.64 6.56
CA GLN A 15 5.59 -1.53 6.16
C GLN A 15 4.83 -2.06 7.37
N VAL A 16 3.50 -1.97 7.31
CA VAL A 16 2.59 -2.42 8.34
C VAL A 16 1.63 -3.43 7.76
N ALA A 17 1.31 -4.46 8.52
CA ALA A 17 0.27 -5.42 8.19
C ALA A 17 -0.94 -5.20 9.11
N LEU A 18 -2.13 -5.05 8.52
CA LEU A 18 -3.38 -4.93 9.24
C LEU A 18 -4.09 -6.27 9.28
N PHE A 19 -4.54 -6.66 10.47
CA PHE A 19 -5.23 -7.92 10.70
C PHE A 19 -6.60 -7.67 11.31
N GLU A 20 -7.55 -8.51 10.92
CA GLU A 20 -8.86 -8.59 11.57
C GLU A 20 -9.10 -10.03 11.98
N ARG A 21 -9.35 -10.25 13.28
CA ARG A 21 -9.63 -11.58 13.86
C ARG A 21 -8.62 -12.64 13.43
N GLY A 22 -7.33 -12.27 13.45
CA GLY A 22 -6.24 -13.17 13.10
C GLY A 22 -6.02 -13.38 11.61
N ARG A 23 -6.78 -12.70 10.74
CA ARG A 23 -6.63 -12.77 9.29
C ARG A 23 -6.01 -11.50 8.74
N PHE A 24 -5.05 -11.67 7.83
CA PHE A 24 -4.47 -10.54 7.10
C PHE A 24 -5.58 -9.82 6.31
N ASN A 25 -5.62 -8.50 6.42
CA ASN A 25 -6.63 -7.65 5.78
C ASN A 25 -6.02 -6.73 4.72
N CYS A 26 -5.07 -5.90 5.12
CA CYS A 26 -4.50 -4.86 4.27
C CYS A 26 -3.06 -4.54 4.67
N GLY A 27 -2.38 -3.81 3.79
CA GLY A 27 -1.14 -3.13 4.11
C GLY A 27 -1.40 -1.75 4.72
N ALA A 28 -0.37 -1.16 5.26
CA ALA A 28 -0.38 0.20 5.79
C ALA A 28 1.07 0.70 5.94
N SER A 29 1.23 1.94 6.34
CA SER A 29 2.54 2.58 6.50
C SER A 29 2.66 3.27 7.85
N LEU A 30 3.78 3.04 8.55
CA LEU A 30 4.10 3.77 9.77
C LEU A 30 4.58 5.17 9.39
N ILE A 31 3.93 6.22 9.89
CA ILE A 31 4.30 7.61 9.61
C ILE A 31 4.83 8.36 10.83
N SER A 32 4.64 7.81 12.02
CA SER A 32 5.26 8.23 13.27
C SER A 32 5.19 7.08 14.27
N ALA A 33 5.79 7.23 15.45
CA ALA A 33 5.73 6.18 16.46
C ALA A 33 4.30 5.81 16.88
N HIS A 34 3.34 6.73 16.78
CA HIS A 34 1.95 6.54 17.21
C HIS A 34 0.94 6.38 16.07
N TRP A 35 1.33 6.67 14.84
CA TRP A 35 0.37 6.79 13.74
C TRP A 35 0.71 5.94 12.52
N VAL A 36 -0.33 5.31 12.00
CA VAL A 36 -0.30 4.46 10.80
C VAL A 36 -1.28 5.02 9.78
N LEU A 37 -0.86 5.04 8.51
CA LEU A 37 -1.66 5.51 7.39
C LEU A 37 -2.02 4.32 6.49
N SER A 38 -3.28 4.22 6.11
CA SER A 38 -3.78 3.17 5.22
C SER A 38 -4.92 3.70 4.34
N ALA A 39 -5.55 2.82 3.58
CA ALA A 39 -6.71 3.15 2.77
C ALA A 39 -7.99 3.04 3.60
N ALA A 40 -8.93 3.96 3.40
CA ALA A 40 -10.20 3.93 4.12
C ALA A 40 -11.02 2.67 3.83
N HIS A 41 -10.91 2.10 2.62
CA HIS A 41 -11.62 0.87 2.28
C HIS A 41 -11.11 -0.36 3.04
N CYS A 42 -9.98 -0.23 3.72
CA CYS A 42 -9.43 -1.26 4.61
C CYS A 42 -10.04 -1.23 6.01
N GLN A 43 -10.91 -0.28 6.31
CA GLN A 43 -11.51 -0.16 7.63
C GLN A 43 -12.34 -1.39 7.98
N THR A 44 -12.05 -1.96 9.14
CA THR A 44 -12.84 -3.01 9.76
C THR A 44 -13.04 -2.69 11.24
N ARG A 45 -13.94 -3.42 11.89
CA ARG A 45 -14.33 -3.13 13.26
C ARG A 45 -13.24 -3.42 14.30
N PHE A 46 -12.40 -4.43 14.05
CA PHE A 46 -11.41 -4.93 15.02
C PHE A 46 -10.03 -5.04 14.39
N LEU A 47 -9.45 -3.91 14.00
CA LEU A 47 -8.11 -3.88 13.42
C LEU A 47 -7.03 -4.12 14.47
N ARG A 48 -6.04 -4.95 14.11
CA ARG A 48 -4.78 -5.13 14.81
C ARG A 48 -3.64 -4.77 13.87
N VAL A 49 -2.56 -4.28 14.42
CA VAL A 49 -1.40 -3.80 13.66
C VAL A 49 -0.19 -4.67 13.97
N ARG A 50 0.51 -5.12 12.94
CA ARG A 50 1.80 -5.80 13.07
C ARG A 50 2.87 -4.97 12.36
N LEU A 51 3.91 -4.63 13.12
CA LEU A 51 5.07 -3.87 12.66
C LEU A 51 6.27 -4.82 12.58
N GLY A 52 7.24 -4.51 11.71
CA GLY A 52 8.48 -5.28 11.61
C GLY A 52 8.32 -6.67 10.99
N GLU A 53 7.22 -6.90 10.27
CA GLU A 53 6.93 -8.18 9.62
C GLU A 53 7.66 -8.34 8.30
N HIS A 54 8.07 -9.57 8.00
CA HIS A 54 8.48 -10.00 6.67
C HIS A 54 7.69 -11.24 6.26
N ASN A 55 7.86 -12.34 7.00
CA ASN A 55 7.06 -13.55 6.81
C ASN A 55 5.95 -13.59 7.86
N LEU A 56 4.70 -13.49 7.41
CA LEU A 56 3.54 -13.42 8.31
C LEU A 56 3.31 -14.72 9.11
N ARG A 57 3.91 -15.82 8.70
CA ARG A 57 3.78 -17.13 9.38
C ARG A 57 4.93 -17.46 10.32
N LYS A 58 6.00 -16.65 10.31
CA LYS A 58 7.19 -16.90 11.14
C LYS A 58 7.48 -15.71 12.02
N ARG A 59 8.04 -15.96 13.20
CA ARG A 59 8.58 -14.91 14.06
C ARG A 59 10.08 -14.79 13.82
N ASP A 60 10.50 -13.60 13.38
CA ASP A 60 11.91 -13.29 13.10
C ASP A 60 12.58 -12.47 14.22
N GLY A 61 11.78 -12.00 15.20
CA GLY A 61 12.24 -11.25 16.37
C GLY A 61 11.89 -9.75 16.37
N PRO A 62 11.92 -9.02 15.23
CA PRO A 62 11.62 -7.57 15.24
C PRO A 62 10.13 -7.23 15.25
N GLU A 63 9.23 -8.21 15.16
CA GLU A 63 7.79 -7.97 15.10
C GLU A 63 7.26 -7.30 16.36
N GLN A 64 6.37 -6.36 16.18
CA GLN A 64 5.65 -5.69 17.24
C GLN A 64 4.15 -5.73 16.94
N LEU A 65 3.37 -6.17 17.92
CA LEU A 65 1.91 -6.22 17.81
C LEU A 65 1.32 -5.02 18.55
N ARG A 66 0.34 -4.36 17.95
CA ARG A 66 -0.34 -3.21 18.54
C ARG A 66 -1.85 -3.28 18.32
N THR A 67 -2.58 -2.81 19.31
CA THR A 67 -3.99 -2.50 19.14
C THR A 67 -4.16 -1.06 18.68
N VAL A 68 -5.33 -0.74 18.16
CA VAL A 68 -5.64 0.58 17.61
C VAL A 68 -6.56 1.33 18.59
N ALA A 69 -6.12 2.49 19.05
CA ALA A 69 -6.89 3.35 19.93
C ALA A 69 -7.97 4.13 19.17
N ARG A 70 -7.66 4.56 17.94
CA ARG A 70 -8.56 5.30 17.08
C ARG A 70 -8.42 4.90 15.64
N ILE A 71 -9.57 4.74 14.96
CA ILE A 71 -9.67 4.50 13.52
C ILE A 71 -10.36 5.73 12.93
N ILE A 72 -9.64 6.47 12.07
CA ILE A 72 -10.13 7.74 11.53
C ILE A 72 -10.06 7.71 10.01
N PRO A 73 -11.13 7.25 9.32
CA PRO A 73 -11.19 7.38 7.87
C PRO A 73 -11.40 8.85 7.49
N HIS A 74 -11.00 9.21 6.29
CA HIS A 74 -11.27 10.57 5.80
C HIS A 74 -12.78 10.83 5.81
N PRO A 75 -13.24 11.99 6.30
CA PRO A 75 -14.66 12.27 6.44
C PRO A 75 -15.42 12.33 5.11
N ARG A 76 -14.70 12.52 4.01
CA ARG A 76 -15.27 12.56 2.66
C ARG A 76 -15.00 11.29 1.85
N TYR A 77 -14.53 10.24 2.49
CA TYR A 77 -14.32 8.96 1.81
C TYR A 77 -15.63 8.49 1.17
N GLU A 78 -15.54 8.12 -0.10
CA GLU A 78 -16.65 7.62 -0.88
C GLU A 78 -16.26 6.29 -1.54
N ALA A 79 -16.85 5.20 -1.05
CA ALA A 79 -16.49 3.85 -1.49
C ALA A 79 -16.73 3.62 -2.99
N ARG A 80 -17.79 4.21 -3.53
CA ARG A 80 -18.21 4.01 -4.93
C ARG A 80 -17.18 4.55 -5.94
N SER A 81 -16.62 5.72 -5.66
CA SER A 81 -15.65 6.39 -6.53
C SER A 81 -14.21 6.19 -6.10
N HIS A 82 -13.96 5.60 -4.94
CA HIS A 82 -12.66 5.51 -4.26
C HIS A 82 -12.07 6.87 -3.89
N ARG A 83 -12.90 7.93 -3.88
CA ARG A 83 -12.46 9.27 -3.50
C ARG A 83 -12.06 9.31 -2.03
N HIS A 84 -10.97 10.01 -1.74
CA HIS A 84 -10.47 10.23 -0.40
C HIS A 84 -10.24 8.91 0.37
N ASP A 85 -9.67 7.95 -0.33
CA ASP A 85 -9.42 6.61 0.21
C ASP A 85 -8.17 6.62 1.08
N VAL A 86 -8.29 7.25 2.23
CA VAL A 86 -7.22 7.41 3.21
C VAL A 86 -7.78 7.33 4.63
N MET A 87 -7.02 6.71 5.51
CA MET A 87 -7.41 6.44 6.89
C MET A 87 -6.20 6.54 7.80
N LEU A 88 -6.39 7.16 8.96
CA LEU A 88 -5.39 7.21 10.03
C LEU A 88 -5.76 6.25 11.14
N LEU A 89 -4.75 5.54 11.66
CA LEU A 89 -4.87 4.66 12.81
C LEU A 89 -3.92 5.14 13.88
N ARG A 90 -4.46 5.43 15.07
CA ARG A 90 -3.64 5.75 16.25
C ARG A 90 -3.39 4.49 17.05
N LEU A 91 -2.13 4.19 17.32
CA LEU A 91 -1.73 3.04 18.12
C LEU A 91 -2.00 3.31 19.60
N THR A 92 -2.44 2.29 20.34
CA THR A 92 -2.65 2.39 21.81
C THR A 92 -1.34 2.62 22.56
N ARG A 93 -0.25 2.06 22.05
CA ARG A 93 1.12 2.28 22.52
C ARG A 93 2.03 2.58 21.35
N PRO A 94 3.06 3.42 21.53
CA PRO A 94 3.95 3.76 20.42
C PRO A 94 4.72 2.55 19.94
N ALA A 95 5.08 2.56 18.66
CA ALA A 95 6.05 1.65 18.12
C ALA A 95 7.42 1.94 18.73
N ARG A 96 8.21 0.88 18.99
CA ARG A 96 9.63 1.04 19.33
C ARG A 96 10.41 1.16 18.03
N LEU A 97 11.02 2.31 17.81
CA LEU A 97 11.73 2.58 16.57
C LEU A 97 13.11 1.91 16.56
N SER A 98 13.44 1.29 15.44
CA SER A 98 14.68 0.55 15.21
C SER A 98 15.02 0.59 13.72
N ARG A 99 16.03 -0.17 13.30
CA ARG A 99 16.33 -0.33 11.88
C ARG A 99 15.23 -1.07 11.13
N GLN A 100 14.53 -1.99 11.80
CA GLN A 100 13.48 -2.81 11.20
C GLN A 100 12.08 -2.19 11.32
N VAL A 101 11.92 -1.19 12.19
CA VAL A 101 10.65 -0.51 12.41
C VAL A 101 10.90 0.99 12.52
N ARG A 102 10.60 1.74 11.48
CA ARG A 102 10.75 3.19 11.46
C ARG A 102 9.75 3.84 10.53
N PRO A 103 9.39 5.11 10.78
CA PRO A 103 8.40 5.79 9.94
C PRO A 103 8.98 6.16 8.58
N VAL A 104 8.10 6.20 7.58
CA VAL A 104 8.40 6.77 6.27
C VAL A 104 8.15 8.28 6.31
N ALA A 105 8.94 9.04 5.56
CA ALA A 105 8.76 10.49 5.45
C ALA A 105 7.50 10.82 4.65
N LEU A 106 6.73 11.82 5.12
CA LEU A 106 5.64 12.40 4.36
C LEU A 106 6.21 13.36 3.30
N PRO A 107 5.51 13.53 2.16
CA PRO A 107 6.02 14.37 1.08
C PRO A 107 6.00 15.86 1.42
N THR A 108 6.92 16.61 0.82
CA THR A 108 6.90 18.09 0.81
C THR A 108 6.41 18.63 -0.52
N ARG A 109 6.36 17.79 -1.55
CA ARG A 109 5.86 18.09 -2.89
C ARG A 109 5.10 16.89 -3.44
N CYS A 110 4.29 17.11 -4.46
CA CYS A 110 3.59 16.02 -5.14
C CYS A 110 4.52 15.28 -6.12
N PRO A 111 4.23 14.00 -6.41
CA PRO A 111 5.07 13.21 -7.30
C PRO A 111 4.97 13.71 -8.74
N GLN A 112 6.05 13.54 -9.50
CA GLN A 112 6.12 13.93 -10.91
C GLN A 112 6.09 12.68 -11.80
N PRO A 113 5.52 12.76 -13.00
CA PRO A 113 5.57 11.66 -13.97
C PRO A 113 7.00 11.19 -14.20
N GLY A 114 7.18 9.88 -14.24
CA GLY A 114 8.49 9.25 -14.44
C GLY A 114 9.30 9.01 -13.17
N GLU A 115 8.86 9.50 -12.01
CA GLU A 115 9.56 9.20 -10.75
C GLU A 115 9.56 7.70 -10.48
N ALA A 116 10.73 7.17 -10.12
CA ALA A 116 10.89 5.78 -9.73
C ALA A 116 10.38 5.56 -8.30
N CYS A 117 9.58 4.52 -8.13
CA CYS A 117 8.96 4.20 -6.86
C CYS A 117 9.05 2.71 -6.56
N VAL A 118 8.82 2.36 -5.31
CA VAL A 118 8.66 0.98 -4.85
C VAL A 118 7.30 0.85 -4.20
N VAL A 119 6.52 -0.12 -4.64
CA VAL A 119 5.28 -0.53 -3.98
C VAL A 119 5.52 -1.87 -3.30
N SER A 120 4.98 -2.06 -2.12
CA SER A 120 5.18 -3.29 -1.33
C SER A 120 3.91 -3.77 -0.65
N GLY A 121 3.81 -5.09 -0.47
CA GLY A 121 2.65 -5.70 0.18
C GLY A 121 2.67 -7.21 0.17
N TRP A 122 1.69 -7.78 0.86
CA TRP A 122 1.43 -9.23 0.93
C TRP A 122 0.24 -9.64 0.05
N GLY A 123 -0.07 -8.84 -0.96
CA GLY A 123 -1.15 -9.15 -1.89
C GLY A 123 -0.82 -10.29 -2.84
N LEU A 124 -1.81 -10.71 -3.61
CA LEU A 124 -1.69 -11.83 -4.52
C LEU A 124 -0.45 -11.75 -5.42
N VAL A 125 0.23 -12.85 -5.56
CA VAL A 125 1.37 -13.02 -6.45
C VAL A 125 1.04 -14.10 -7.48
N SER A 126 1.70 -14.03 -8.64
CA SER A 126 1.55 -15.03 -9.69
C SER A 126 2.50 -16.20 -9.43
N ASP A 127 1.98 -17.44 -9.49
CA ASP A 127 2.75 -18.69 -9.35
C ASP A 127 3.39 -19.14 -10.67
N ASP A 128 3.51 -18.27 -11.66
CA ASP A 128 4.16 -18.59 -12.94
C ASP A 128 5.63 -18.92 -12.73
N LYS A 129 5.92 -20.23 -12.69
CA LYS A 129 7.30 -20.70 -12.75
C LYS A 129 7.81 -20.57 -14.17
N PRO A 130 8.98 -19.91 -14.39
CA PRO A 130 9.61 -19.90 -15.72
C PRO A 130 9.83 -21.32 -16.18
N GLY A 131 9.22 -21.74 -17.30
CA GLY A 131 9.46 -23.02 -17.93
C GLY A 131 8.30 -24.01 -18.05
N THR A 132 7.14 -23.78 -17.45
CA THR A 132 5.94 -24.61 -17.66
C THR A 132 5.08 -24.04 -18.78
N LYS A 133 5.40 -24.43 -20.00
CA LYS A 133 4.49 -24.25 -21.14
C LYS A 133 3.28 -25.17 -20.94
N GLY A 134 2.11 -24.59 -20.76
CA GLY A 134 0.86 -25.33 -20.87
C GLY A 134 -0.07 -25.38 -19.68
N SER A 135 0.11 -24.56 -18.64
CA SER A 135 -0.92 -24.42 -17.62
C SER A 135 -1.92 -23.33 -18.04
N PRO A 136 -3.22 -23.65 -18.20
CA PRO A 136 -4.20 -22.70 -18.71
C PRO A 136 -4.66 -21.64 -17.70
N LYS A 137 -4.07 -21.56 -16.51
CA LYS A 137 -4.34 -20.51 -15.51
C LYS A 137 -3.10 -20.27 -14.66
N SER A 138 -2.51 -19.08 -14.78
CA SER A 138 -1.62 -18.57 -13.76
C SER A 138 -2.37 -18.59 -12.42
N GLN A 139 -1.92 -19.42 -11.48
CA GLN A 139 -2.52 -19.46 -10.15
C GLN A 139 -2.01 -18.27 -9.38
N VAL A 140 -2.94 -17.43 -8.90
CA VAL A 140 -2.65 -16.31 -8.02
C VAL A 140 -2.87 -16.79 -6.60
N SER A 141 -1.89 -16.57 -5.72
CA SER A 141 -1.98 -16.96 -4.31
C SER A 141 -1.43 -15.85 -3.41
N LEU A 142 -1.86 -15.83 -2.14
CA LEU A 142 -1.32 -14.93 -1.15
C LEU A 142 0.04 -15.44 -0.68
N PRO A 143 1.10 -14.62 -0.76
CA PRO A 143 2.42 -14.99 -0.27
C PRO A 143 2.50 -14.86 1.25
N ASP A 144 3.42 -15.60 1.87
CA ASP A 144 3.73 -15.43 3.28
C ASP A 144 4.68 -14.25 3.51
N THR A 145 5.54 -13.97 2.54
CA THR A 145 6.59 -12.95 2.60
C THR A 145 6.20 -11.66 1.90
N LEU A 146 6.78 -10.56 2.36
CA LEU A 146 6.56 -9.24 1.75
C LEU A 146 7.19 -9.19 0.36
N HIS A 147 6.41 -8.73 -0.63
CA HIS A 147 6.87 -8.53 -2.01
C HIS A 147 6.97 -7.06 -2.36
N CYS A 148 7.93 -6.74 -3.22
CA CYS A 148 8.23 -5.39 -3.71
C CYS A 148 8.19 -5.37 -5.22
N ALA A 149 7.76 -4.25 -5.80
CA ALA A 149 7.85 -4.01 -7.23
C ALA A 149 8.36 -2.59 -7.50
N ASN A 150 9.25 -2.48 -8.48
CA ASN A 150 9.74 -1.19 -8.97
C ASN A 150 8.80 -0.71 -10.07
N ILE A 151 8.15 0.41 -9.85
CA ILE A 151 7.22 1.03 -10.78
C ILE A 151 7.49 2.53 -10.86
N SER A 152 6.88 3.19 -11.82
CA SER A 152 7.08 4.63 -12.03
C SER A 152 5.74 5.36 -12.06
N VAL A 153 5.75 6.62 -11.67
CA VAL A 153 4.58 7.48 -11.75
C VAL A 153 4.21 7.69 -13.20
N ILE A 154 2.94 7.47 -13.52
CA ILE A 154 2.38 7.58 -14.87
C ILE A 154 1.74 8.96 -15.02
N PRO A 155 1.89 9.63 -16.21
CA PRO A 155 1.23 10.90 -16.47
C PRO A 155 -0.29 10.80 -16.30
N ALA A 156 -0.90 11.82 -15.70
CA ALA A 156 -2.35 11.85 -15.46
C ALA A 156 -3.15 11.71 -16.78
N THR A 157 -2.64 12.28 -17.87
CA THR A 157 -3.28 12.20 -19.18
C THR A 157 -3.42 10.76 -19.68
N SER A 158 -2.34 9.97 -19.61
CA SER A 158 -2.39 8.55 -20.03
C SER A 158 -3.23 7.71 -19.09
N CYS A 159 -3.19 7.98 -17.79
CA CYS A 159 -4.02 7.26 -16.81
C CYS A 159 -5.50 7.55 -17.01
N ASN A 160 -5.87 8.79 -17.34
CA ASN A 160 -7.26 9.17 -17.65
C ASN A 160 -7.79 8.47 -18.91
N GLU A 161 -6.92 8.16 -19.87
CA GLU A 161 -7.28 7.37 -21.05
C GLU A 161 -7.61 5.92 -20.68
N ASP A 162 -6.88 5.34 -19.72
CA ASP A 162 -7.11 3.97 -19.25
C ASP A 162 -8.36 3.86 -18.38
N TYR A 163 -8.68 4.90 -17.63
CA TYR A 163 -9.81 4.93 -16.69
C TYR A 163 -10.63 6.22 -16.86
N PRO A 164 -11.35 6.38 -18.00
CA PRO A 164 -12.07 7.65 -18.29
C PRO A 164 -13.05 8.05 -17.17
N GLY A 165 -12.92 9.28 -16.68
CA GLY A 165 -13.82 9.86 -15.68
C GLY A 165 -13.68 9.33 -14.26
N ARG A 166 -12.71 8.46 -14.00
CA ARG A 166 -12.55 7.78 -12.70
C ARG A 166 -11.32 8.22 -11.91
N VAL A 167 -10.32 8.82 -12.55
CA VAL A 167 -9.08 9.26 -11.91
C VAL A 167 -9.20 10.72 -11.52
N MET A 168 -9.28 10.98 -10.21
CA MET A 168 -9.43 12.33 -9.66
C MET A 168 -8.05 12.98 -9.42
N ALA A 169 -8.05 14.31 -9.25
CA ALA A 169 -6.82 15.06 -8.97
C ALA A 169 -6.09 14.60 -7.70
N SER A 170 -6.81 14.02 -6.75
CA SER A 170 -6.26 13.44 -5.51
C SER A 170 -5.79 12.00 -5.65
N MET A 171 -5.71 11.50 -6.86
CA MET A 171 -5.21 10.16 -7.19
C MET A 171 -3.95 10.26 -8.04
N VAL A 172 -3.07 9.30 -7.90
CA VAL A 172 -1.87 9.16 -8.72
C VAL A 172 -1.81 7.75 -9.27
N CYS A 173 -1.37 7.62 -10.52
CA CYS A 173 -1.21 6.32 -11.17
C CYS A 173 0.26 5.94 -11.21
N ALA A 174 0.54 4.67 -11.05
CA ALA A 174 1.90 4.15 -11.15
C ALA A 174 1.88 2.73 -11.73
N GLY A 175 2.92 2.40 -12.46
CA GLY A 175 3.05 1.11 -13.12
C GLY A 175 4.32 1.03 -13.95
N VAL A 176 4.35 0.04 -14.84
CA VAL A 176 5.42 -0.15 -15.81
C VAL A 176 4.83 0.06 -17.20
N GLU A 177 5.53 0.81 -18.03
CA GLU A 177 5.11 1.02 -19.43
C GLU A 177 4.94 -0.33 -20.13
N GLY A 178 3.77 -0.55 -20.74
CA GLY A 178 3.44 -1.83 -21.35
C GLY A 178 3.00 -2.92 -20.39
N GLY A 179 2.90 -2.64 -19.10
CA GLY A 179 2.53 -3.59 -18.06
C GLY A 179 3.73 -4.36 -17.50
N GLY A 180 3.48 -5.39 -16.72
CA GLY A 180 4.50 -6.29 -16.18
C GLY A 180 4.65 -6.25 -14.66
N ALA A 181 4.24 -5.16 -14.00
CA ALA A 181 4.23 -5.08 -12.55
C ALA A 181 3.08 -4.20 -12.07
N ASP A 182 2.39 -4.63 -11.04
CA ASP A 182 1.27 -3.91 -10.43
C ASP A 182 0.99 -4.42 -9.01
N SER A 183 0.34 -3.59 -8.21
CA SER A 183 -0.29 -4.02 -6.98
C SER A 183 -1.53 -4.88 -7.29
N CYS A 184 -1.91 -5.75 -6.38
CA CYS A 184 -3.02 -6.68 -6.56
C CYS A 184 -3.84 -6.78 -5.26
N GLU A 185 -4.87 -7.62 -5.25
CA GLU A 185 -5.70 -7.83 -4.06
C GLU A 185 -4.84 -8.23 -2.85
N GLY A 186 -5.07 -7.56 -1.73
CA GLY A 186 -4.28 -7.73 -0.51
C GLY A 186 -3.16 -6.71 -0.35
N ASP A 187 -2.78 -5.99 -1.41
CA ASP A 187 -1.81 -4.89 -1.34
C ASP A 187 -2.45 -3.57 -0.89
N SER A 188 -3.77 -3.49 -0.90
CA SER A 188 -4.56 -2.30 -0.53
C SER A 188 -4.08 -1.68 0.77
N GLY A 189 -4.00 -0.36 0.80
CA GLY A 189 -3.58 0.42 1.96
C GLY A 189 -2.06 0.52 2.13
N GLY A 190 -1.30 -0.29 1.41
CA GLY A 190 0.16 -0.30 1.47
C GLY A 190 0.83 0.89 0.80
N PRO A 191 2.16 1.03 0.98
CA PRO A 191 2.89 2.22 0.56
C PRO A 191 3.36 2.17 -0.89
N LEU A 192 3.27 3.33 -1.56
CA LEU A 192 4.04 3.66 -2.75
C LEU A 192 5.09 4.69 -2.33
N VAL A 193 6.35 4.30 -2.33
CA VAL A 193 7.47 5.12 -1.84
C VAL A 193 8.37 5.52 -3.00
N CYS A 194 8.58 6.81 -3.16
CA CYS A 194 9.38 7.38 -4.24
C CYS A 194 10.50 8.22 -3.61
N GLY A 195 11.76 7.81 -3.81
CA GLY A 195 12.89 8.51 -3.22
C GLY A 195 12.87 8.58 -1.69
N GLY A 196 12.40 7.53 -1.02
CA GLY A 196 12.30 7.49 0.44
C GLY A 196 11.10 8.22 1.03
N VAL A 197 10.18 8.70 0.20
CA VAL A 197 9.03 9.52 0.59
C VAL A 197 7.72 8.81 0.21
N LEU A 198 6.75 8.81 1.12
CA LEU A 198 5.44 8.21 0.86
C LEU A 198 4.61 9.10 -0.06
N GLN A 199 4.47 8.70 -1.32
CA GLN A 199 3.72 9.44 -2.30
C GLN A 199 2.34 8.86 -2.59
N GLY A 200 2.12 7.60 -2.32
CA GLY A 200 0.85 6.96 -2.60
C GLY A 200 0.45 5.88 -1.60
N ILE A 201 -0.84 5.60 -1.59
CA ILE A 201 -1.46 4.50 -0.84
C ILE A 201 -2.18 3.62 -1.85
N VAL A 202 -1.92 2.32 -1.86
CA VAL A 202 -2.59 1.38 -2.77
C VAL A 202 -4.10 1.49 -2.59
N SER A 203 -4.82 1.86 -3.64
CA SER A 203 -6.26 2.12 -3.56
C SER A 203 -7.08 1.21 -4.47
N TRP A 204 -6.92 1.29 -5.80
CA TRP A 204 -7.71 0.51 -6.75
C TRP A 204 -6.98 0.35 -8.08
N GLY A 205 -7.56 -0.43 -8.98
CA GLY A 205 -7.03 -0.66 -10.32
C GLY A 205 -7.96 -1.55 -11.12
N ASP A 206 -7.46 -2.04 -12.24
CA ASP A 206 -8.22 -2.96 -13.08
C ASP A 206 -8.31 -4.35 -12.43
N VAL A 207 -9.39 -5.06 -12.71
CA VAL A 207 -9.66 -6.38 -12.14
C VAL A 207 -9.98 -7.37 -13.26
N PRO A 208 -9.36 -8.56 -13.24
CA PRO A 208 -8.28 -9.00 -12.37
C PRO A 208 -6.93 -8.36 -12.72
N CYS A 209 -6.10 -8.13 -11.72
CA CYS A 209 -4.82 -7.43 -11.88
C CYS A 209 -3.81 -8.18 -12.76
N ASP A 210 -3.91 -9.49 -12.89
CA ASP A 210 -2.98 -10.34 -13.64
C ASP A 210 -3.21 -10.34 -15.15
N THR A 211 -4.28 -9.74 -15.64
CA THR A 211 -4.65 -9.74 -17.07
C THR A 211 -4.57 -8.36 -17.72
N THR A 212 -4.21 -7.32 -16.97
CA THR A 212 -4.25 -5.94 -17.44
C THR A 212 -2.86 -5.35 -17.62
N THR A 213 -2.75 -4.43 -18.60
CA THR A 213 -1.59 -3.56 -18.79
C THR A 213 -1.84 -2.17 -18.18
N LYS A 214 -3.03 -1.93 -17.62
CA LYS A 214 -3.39 -0.64 -17.03
C LYS A 214 -2.68 -0.45 -15.70
N PRO A 215 -2.29 0.80 -15.36
CA PRO A 215 -1.60 1.09 -14.11
C PRO A 215 -2.50 0.93 -12.90
N GLY A 216 -1.89 0.77 -11.72
CA GLY A 216 -2.59 0.88 -10.45
C GLY A 216 -2.88 2.33 -10.12
N VAL A 217 -3.94 2.55 -9.34
CA VAL A 217 -4.35 3.88 -8.89
C VAL A 217 -4.17 3.97 -7.37
N TYR A 218 -3.53 5.02 -6.95
CA TYR A 218 -3.09 5.26 -5.58
C TYR A 218 -3.71 6.55 -5.05
N THR A 219 -4.04 6.58 -3.78
CA THR A 219 -4.38 7.84 -3.12
C THR A 219 -3.13 8.71 -3.07
N LYS A 220 -3.23 9.95 -3.57
CA LYS A 220 -2.09 10.88 -3.63
C LYS A 220 -1.88 11.53 -2.27
N VAL A 221 -0.85 11.09 -1.54
CA VAL A 221 -0.61 11.50 -0.14
C VAL A 221 -0.42 13.01 -0.01
N CYS A 222 0.26 13.65 -0.95
CA CYS A 222 0.48 15.11 -0.92
C CYS A 222 -0.81 15.93 -0.88
N SER A 223 -1.91 15.37 -1.36
CA SER A 223 -3.23 16.03 -1.32
C SER A 223 -3.86 16.02 0.07
N TYR A 224 -3.33 15.24 1.00
CA TYR A 224 -3.92 15.03 2.33
C TYR A 224 -3.03 15.47 3.48
N LEU A 225 -1.92 16.17 3.23
CA LEU A 225 -0.96 16.57 4.27
C LEU A 225 -1.59 17.41 5.37
N GLU A 226 -2.44 18.36 4.99
CA GLU A 226 -3.14 19.21 5.96
C GLU A 226 -4.08 18.39 6.84
N TRP A 227 -4.90 17.55 6.21
CA TRP A 227 -5.81 16.67 6.95
C TRP A 227 -5.06 15.73 7.89
N ILE A 228 -3.96 15.13 7.42
CA ILE A 228 -3.12 14.24 8.23
C ILE A 228 -2.58 14.97 9.45
N LYS A 229 -1.95 16.14 9.25
CA LYS A 229 -1.36 16.93 10.33
C LYS A 229 -2.39 17.39 11.35
N GLU A 230 -3.52 17.91 10.87
CA GLU A 230 -4.61 18.39 11.74
C GLU A 230 -5.24 17.24 12.53
N THR A 231 -5.47 16.10 11.89
CA THR A 231 -6.06 14.93 12.54
C THR A 231 -5.14 14.36 13.62
N MET A 232 -3.85 14.25 13.34
CA MET A 232 -2.85 13.79 14.31
C MET A 232 -2.76 14.73 15.50
N LYS A 233 -2.85 16.04 15.26
CA LYS A 233 -2.78 17.06 16.30
C LYS A 233 -3.99 17.03 17.25
N ARG A 234 -5.18 16.72 16.72
CA ARG A 234 -6.43 16.72 17.51
C ARG A 234 -6.69 15.41 18.25
N ASN A 235 -6.01 14.36 17.92
CA ASN A 235 -6.26 13.01 18.43
C ASN A 235 -5.00 12.39 19.02
#